data_8eb319bcf1f94525d3114e696bd43bbe
#
_entry.id   8eb319bcf1f94525d3114e696bd43bbe
#
_cell.length_a   1.000
_cell.length_b   1.000
_cell.length_c   1.000
_cell.angle_alpha   90.00
_cell.angle_beta   90.00
_cell.angle_gamma   90.00
#
_symmetry.space_group_name_H-M   'P 1'
#
loop_
_entity.id
_entity.type
_entity.pdbx_description
1 polymer ?
#
loop_
_entity_poly.entity_id
_entity_poly.type
_entity_poly.pdbx_seq_one_letter_code
_entity_poly.pdbx_strand_id
1 'polypeptide(L)'
;MSLTSLLNPKSLEDFLGQEHLIGKDAPLFKALQSKHFPHAFFYGPPGVGKTSLAQIIAYMLERPILLFNATDFKLEDLRLKLKNYQNTLLKPVVFIDETHRLNKTQQEFLLPIMEKDHALILGASTQDPNYSLSHAIRSRSFIFELTPLKKSDLDKLCAKALTLLKKQIEPGAKTYLLNNSAGDARALLNLLDLSAKIEDPITLKTLQSLRPHSLNDGSYSDDTHYNLTSALIKSLRGSDENASIYYLARLIAGGENPEFIARRLVIFASEDIGNANPNALNLAASCLFSVKQIGYPEARIILSQCVIYLACSPKSNTAYRAINQALDCVQKGSLYPIPKHLLPNAKDYLYPHDYNGYVKQDYLEKPLNLVSSQGIGFEKTLLEWLDKIRN
;
A
#
# COMPACT_ATOMS: atom_id res chain seq x y z
N MET A 1 -7.86 -19.32 -26.43
CA MET A 1 -7.11 -18.97 -25.20
C MET A 1 -6.69 -17.52 -25.28
N SER A 2 -6.68 -16.79 -24.17
CA SER A 2 -6.18 -15.41 -24.16
C SER A 2 -4.66 -15.39 -24.26
N LEU A 3 -4.10 -14.31 -24.82
CA LEU A 3 -2.66 -14.14 -24.94
C LEU A 3 -1.97 -14.19 -23.55
N THR A 4 -2.61 -13.67 -22.52
CA THR A 4 -2.16 -13.74 -21.13
C THR A 4 -2.02 -15.19 -20.63
N SER A 5 -2.92 -16.08 -21.01
CA SER A 5 -2.86 -17.50 -20.63
C SER A 5 -1.75 -18.24 -21.41
N LEU A 6 -1.56 -17.89 -22.68
CA LEU A 6 -0.53 -18.52 -23.52
C LEU A 6 0.89 -18.15 -23.11
N LEU A 7 1.09 -16.91 -22.67
CA LEU A 7 2.38 -16.36 -22.25
C LEU A 7 2.59 -16.37 -20.73
N ASN A 8 1.73 -17.07 -19.98
CA ASN A 8 1.97 -17.28 -18.55
C ASN A 8 3.29 -18.06 -18.36
N PRO A 9 4.27 -17.55 -17.60
CA PRO A 9 5.54 -18.22 -17.42
C PRO A 9 5.35 -19.57 -16.72
N LYS A 10 6.06 -20.61 -17.19
CA LYS A 10 5.99 -21.97 -16.66
C LYS A 10 7.23 -22.36 -15.86
N SER A 11 8.31 -21.61 -16.01
CA SER A 11 9.56 -21.78 -15.29
C SER A 11 10.12 -20.46 -14.81
N LEU A 12 11.13 -20.48 -13.94
CA LEU A 12 11.82 -19.25 -13.51
C LEU A 12 12.59 -18.58 -14.66
N GLU A 13 13.07 -19.33 -15.64
CA GLU A 13 13.75 -18.79 -16.82
C GLU A 13 12.80 -18.00 -17.71
N ASP A 14 11.52 -18.38 -17.75
CA ASP A 14 10.47 -17.67 -18.49
C ASP A 14 9.94 -16.45 -17.74
N PHE A 15 10.17 -16.38 -16.43
CA PHE A 15 9.68 -15.32 -15.59
C PHE A 15 10.49 -14.04 -15.81
N LEU A 16 9.83 -12.97 -16.22
CA LEU A 16 10.49 -11.71 -16.54
C LEU A 16 10.54 -10.79 -15.31
N GLY A 17 11.68 -10.14 -15.15
CA GLY A 17 11.93 -9.22 -14.03
C GLY A 17 12.11 -9.93 -12.69
N GLN A 18 12.04 -9.16 -11.60
CA GLN A 18 12.15 -9.63 -10.22
C GLN A 18 13.51 -10.29 -9.88
N GLU A 19 14.60 -9.87 -10.52
CA GLU A 19 15.93 -10.45 -10.31
C GLU A 19 16.38 -10.41 -8.86
N HIS A 20 15.90 -9.46 -8.07
CA HIS A 20 16.17 -9.35 -6.63
C HIS A 20 15.57 -10.51 -5.81
N LEU A 21 14.53 -11.17 -6.32
CA LEU A 21 13.87 -12.32 -5.67
C LEU A 21 14.29 -13.66 -6.27
N ILE A 22 14.35 -13.74 -7.60
CA ILE A 22 14.50 -15.00 -8.33
C ILE A 22 15.81 -15.11 -9.10
N GLY A 23 16.69 -14.10 -9.04
CA GLY A 23 18.05 -14.19 -9.61
C GLY A 23 18.84 -15.36 -8.99
N LYS A 24 19.83 -15.89 -9.69
CA LYS A 24 20.60 -17.09 -9.29
C LYS A 24 21.16 -17.03 -7.87
N ASP A 25 21.49 -15.84 -7.37
CA ASP A 25 21.99 -15.61 -6.01
C ASP A 25 20.93 -15.16 -5.01
N ALA A 26 19.69 -14.95 -5.46
CA ALA A 26 18.62 -14.47 -4.61
C ALA A 26 18.14 -15.52 -3.59
N PRO A 27 17.72 -15.09 -2.39
CA PRO A 27 17.30 -15.99 -1.31
C PRO A 27 16.19 -16.95 -1.72
N LEU A 28 15.21 -16.48 -2.47
CA LEU A 28 14.05 -17.26 -2.91
C LEU A 28 14.47 -18.35 -3.90
N PHE A 29 15.38 -18.06 -4.81
CA PHE A 29 15.93 -19.04 -5.75
C PHE A 29 16.66 -20.18 -5.00
N LYS A 30 17.52 -19.83 -4.03
CA LYS A 30 18.26 -20.81 -3.21
C LYS A 30 17.31 -21.68 -2.37
N ALA A 31 16.25 -21.09 -1.80
CA ALA A 31 15.23 -21.82 -1.05
C ALA A 31 14.48 -22.82 -1.94
N LEU A 32 14.17 -22.46 -3.18
CA LEU A 32 13.53 -23.36 -4.15
C LEU A 32 14.43 -24.52 -4.55
N GLN A 33 15.72 -24.26 -4.78
CA GLN A 33 16.68 -25.32 -5.11
C GLN A 33 16.86 -26.34 -3.98
N SER A 34 16.79 -25.91 -2.73
CA SER A 34 16.88 -26.81 -1.57
C SER A 34 15.60 -27.63 -1.31
N LYS A 35 14.55 -27.43 -2.08
CA LYS A 35 13.19 -27.98 -1.88
C LYS A 35 12.57 -27.64 -0.50
N HIS A 36 13.18 -26.72 0.24
CA HIS A 36 12.70 -26.22 1.53
C HIS A 36 12.19 -24.80 1.35
N PHE A 37 10.91 -24.65 1.01
CA PHE A 37 10.30 -23.36 0.81
C PHE A 37 9.37 -23.02 1.98
N PRO A 38 9.55 -21.85 2.63
CA PRO A 38 8.72 -21.45 3.76
C PRO A 38 7.36 -20.91 3.29
N HIS A 39 6.41 -20.76 4.22
CA HIS A 39 5.21 -19.97 3.95
C HIS A 39 5.59 -18.56 3.51
N ALA A 40 4.94 -18.05 2.48
CA ALA A 40 5.31 -16.77 1.89
C ALA A 40 4.10 -15.96 1.40
N PHE A 41 4.22 -14.64 1.52
CA PHE A 41 3.26 -13.69 0.99
C PHE A 41 3.95 -12.75 0.02
N PHE A 42 3.40 -12.67 -1.19
CA PHE A 42 3.88 -11.82 -2.27
C PHE A 42 3.01 -10.58 -2.36
N TYR A 43 3.61 -9.39 -2.31
CA TYR A 43 2.84 -8.17 -2.51
C TYR A 43 3.46 -7.31 -3.61
N GLY A 44 2.66 -6.38 -4.13
CA GLY A 44 3.06 -5.50 -5.21
C GLY A 44 1.90 -5.22 -6.18
N PRO A 45 2.10 -4.37 -7.18
CA PRO A 45 1.05 -3.93 -8.09
C PRO A 45 0.44 -5.09 -8.91
N PRO A 46 -0.72 -4.86 -9.56
CA PRO A 46 -1.31 -5.86 -10.43
C PRO A 46 -0.39 -6.20 -11.62
N GLY A 47 -0.54 -7.38 -12.18
CA GLY A 47 0.15 -7.80 -13.41
C GLY A 47 1.65 -8.07 -13.32
N VAL A 48 2.27 -8.01 -12.14
CA VAL A 48 3.73 -8.26 -11.94
C VAL A 48 4.10 -9.75 -11.80
N GLY A 49 3.11 -10.66 -11.81
CA GLY A 49 3.36 -12.10 -11.84
C GLY A 49 3.19 -12.83 -10.51
N LYS A 50 2.58 -12.25 -9.46
CA LYS A 50 2.42 -12.91 -8.13
C LYS A 50 1.83 -14.30 -8.21
N THR A 51 0.71 -14.46 -8.92
CA THR A 51 0.03 -15.75 -9.10
C THR A 51 0.86 -16.72 -9.92
N SER A 52 1.53 -16.23 -10.97
CA SER A 52 2.43 -17.04 -11.81
C SER A 52 3.62 -17.56 -11.02
N LEU A 53 4.21 -16.72 -10.16
CA LEU A 53 5.31 -17.11 -9.28
C LEU A 53 4.88 -18.23 -8.32
N ALA A 54 3.72 -18.12 -7.71
CA ALA A 54 3.20 -19.16 -6.82
C ALA A 54 2.98 -20.50 -7.55
N GLN A 55 2.51 -20.47 -8.82
CA GLN A 55 2.37 -21.67 -9.64
C GLN A 55 3.72 -22.29 -10.00
N ILE A 56 4.72 -21.48 -10.34
CA ILE A 56 6.09 -21.96 -10.61
C ILE A 56 6.69 -22.58 -9.35
N ILE A 57 6.52 -21.96 -8.18
CA ILE A 57 6.98 -22.51 -6.89
C ILE A 57 6.37 -23.88 -6.64
N ALA A 58 5.05 -24.01 -6.80
CA ALA A 58 4.36 -25.28 -6.59
C ALA A 58 4.88 -26.36 -7.55
N TYR A 59 5.09 -25.99 -8.83
CA TYR A 59 5.63 -26.88 -9.84
C TYR A 59 7.06 -27.34 -9.50
N MET A 60 7.96 -26.43 -9.13
CA MET A 60 9.35 -26.74 -8.76
C MET A 60 9.45 -27.61 -7.51
N LEU A 61 8.51 -27.45 -6.57
CA LEU A 61 8.42 -28.27 -5.37
C LEU A 61 7.70 -29.62 -5.63
N GLU A 62 7.22 -29.86 -6.84
CA GLU A 62 6.45 -31.04 -7.23
C GLU A 62 5.21 -31.24 -6.35
N ARG A 63 4.56 -30.11 -5.93
CA ARG A 63 3.38 -30.14 -5.05
C ARG A 63 2.12 -29.70 -5.80
N PRO A 64 0.99 -30.38 -5.55
CA PRO A 64 -0.30 -29.90 -6.09
C PRO A 64 -0.64 -28.52 -5.52
N ILE A 65 -1.21 -27.67 -6.37
CA ILE A 65 -1.63 -26.31 -5.98
C ILE A 65 -3.14 -26.21 -5.85
N LEU A 66 -3.61 -25.67 -4.73
CA LEU A 66 -5.00 -25.34 -4.46
C LEU A 66 -5.15 -23.83 -4.53
N LEU A 67 -5.90 -23.34 -5.53
CA LEU A 67 -6.10 -21.92 -5.76
C LEU A 67 -7.36 -21.44 -5.06
N PHE A 68 -7.26 -20.32 -4.33
CA PHE A 68 -8.34 -19.61 -3.68
C PHE A 68 -8.23 -18.11 -3.92
N ASN A 69 -9.35 -17.41 -3.81
CA ASN A 69 -9.38 -15.95 -3.73
C ASN A 69 -10.01 -15.54 -2.41
N ALA A 70 -9.42 -14.56 -1.72
CA ALA A 70 -9.93 -14.14 -0.40
C ALA A 70 -11.34 -13.54 -0.45
N THR A 71 -11.79 -13.05 -1.62
CA THR A 71 -13.15 -12.48 -1.78
C THR A 71 -14.27 -13.51 -1.62
N ASP A 72 -14.03 -14.76 -1.98
CA ASP A 72 -14.98 -15.88 -1.90
C ASP A 72 -14.47 -17.06 -1.06
N PHE A 73 -13.43 -16.81 -0.26
CA PHE A 73 -12.75 -17.81 0.54
C PHE A 73 -13.62 -18.38 1.66
N LYS A 74 -13.99 -19.67 1.50
CA LYS A 74 -14.73 -20.43 2.49
C LYS A 74 -13.83 -21.43 3.21
N LEU A 75 -13.86 -21.41 4.53
CA LEU A 75 -13.04 -22.29 5.37
C LEU A 75 -13.39 -23.76 5.17
N GLU A 76 -14.66 -24.07 4.90
CA GLU A 76 -15.15 -25.42 4.65
C GLU A 76 -14.57 -26.00 3.35
N ASP A 77 -14.47 -25.20 2.29
CA ASP A 77 -13.89 -25.61 1.02
C ASP A 77 -12.41 -25.97 1.18
N LEU A 78 -11.68 -25.16 1.95
CA LEU A 78 -10.27 -25.45 2.25
C LEU A 78 -10.16 -26.75 3.06
N ARG A 79 -10.99 -26.94 4.10
CA ARG A 79 -11.00 -28.19 4.90
C ARG A 79 -11.26 -29.42 4.05
N LEU A 80 -12.26 -29.36 3.16
CA LEU A 80 -12.63 -30.45 2.28
C LEU A 80 -11.48 -30.81 1.33
N LYS A 81 -10.87 -29.80 0.70
CA LYS A 81 -9.74 -30.02 -0.20
C LYS A 81 -8.52 -30.58 0.53
N LEU A 82 -8.22 -30.11 1.74
CA LEU A 82 -7.08 -30.60 2.53
C LEU A 82 -7.28 -32.03 3.04
N LYS A 83 -8.52 -32.48 3.26
CA LYS A 83 -8.80 -33.89 3.63
C LYS A 83 -8.24 -34.88 2.62
N ASN A 84 -8.22 -34.53 1.33
CA ASN A 84 -7.69 -35.39 0.28
C ASN A 84 -6.17 -35.65 0.40
N TYR A 85 -5.48 -34.82 1.20
CA TYR A 85 -4.01 -34.88 1.38
C TYR A 85 -3.60 -35.33 2.79
N GLN A 86 -4.54 -35.63 3.71
CA GLN A 86 -4.21 -35.97 5.11
C GLN A 86 -3.37 -37.25 5.24
N ASN A 87 -3.54 -38.21 4.33
CA ASN A 87 -2.84 -39.49 4.33
C ASN A 87 -1.79 -39.61 3.21
N THR A 88 -1.37 -38.49 2.63
CA THR A 88 -0.39 -38.47 1.56
C THR A 88 0.93 -37.84 2.04
N LEU A 89 2.05 -38.32 1.49
CA LEU A 89 3.36 -37.70 1.72
C LEU A 89 3.50 -36.35 1.03
N LEU A 90 2.66 -36.10 0.02
CA LEU A 90 2.68 -34.85 -0.76
C LEU A 90 1.74 -33.84 -0.13
N LYS A 91 2.31 -32.86 0.55
CA LYS A 91 1.57 -31.71 1.09
C LYS A 91 1.29 -30.71 -0.02
N PRO A 92 0.03 -30.23 -0.17
CA PRO A 92 -0.31 -29.29 -1.21
C PRO A 92 0.23 -27.89 -0.92
N VAL A 93 0.34 -27.08 -1.97
CA VAL A 93 0.45 -25.63 -1.88
C VAL A 93 -0.96 -25.04 -1.86
N VAL A 94 -1.28 -24.25 -0.86
CA VAL A 94 -2.52 -23.45 -0.80
C VAL A 94 -2.13 -22.03 -1.17
N PHE A 95 -2.58 -21.58 -2.32
CA PHE A 95 -2.40 -20.21 -2.77
C PHE A 95 -3.69 -19.40 -2.58
N ILE A 96 -3.58 -18.25 -1.91
CA ILE A 96 -4.70 -17.35 -1.66
C ILE A 96 -4.38 -16.00 -2.29
N ASP A 97 -5.17 -15.61 -3.29
CA ASP A 97 -5.07 -14.27 -3.88
C ASP A 97 -5.86 -13.24 -3.07
N GLU A 98 -5.49 -11.95 -3.17
CA GLU A 98 -6.10 -10.81 -2.47
C GLU A 98 -6.11 -10.97 -0.93
N THR A 99 -5.02 -11.48 -0.34
CA THR A 99 -4.95 -11.81 1.09
C THR A 99 -5.26 -10.66 2.04
N HIS A 100 -5.15 -9.41 1.60
CA HIS A 100 -5.57 -8.24 2.36
C HIS A 100 -7.09 -8.19 2.67
N ARG A 101 -7.89 -9.04 2.01
CA ARG A 101 -9.34 -9.18 2.24
C ARG A 101 -9.69 -10.29 3.23
N LEU A 102 -8.71 -11.06 3.69
CA LEU A 102 -8.95 -12.09 4.71
C LEU A 102 -9.35 -11.45 6.04
N ASN A 103 -10.49 -11.87 6.58
CA ASN A 103 -10.92 -11.48 7.91
C ASN A 103 -10.12 -12.21 8.99
N LYS A 104 -10.26 -11.77 10.25
CA LYS A 104 -9.50 -12.31 11.39
C LYS A 104 -9.72 -13.82 11.58
N THR A 105 -10.97 -14.30 11.47
CA THR A 105 -11.31 -15.71 11.61
C THR A 105 -10.65 -16.58 10.53
N GLN A 106 -10.63 -16.08 9.29
CA GLN A 106 -9.96 -16.77 8.19
C GLN A 106 -8.44 -16.84 8.41
N GLN A 107 -7.84 -15.77 8.89
CA GLN A 107 -6.42 -15.76 9.24
C GLN A 107 -6.08 -16.70 10.38
N GLU A 108 -6.88 -16.73 11.45
CA GLU A 108 -6.71 -17.63 12.59
C GLU A 108 -6.83 -19.12 12.18
N PHE A 109 -7.69 -19.40 11.21
CA PHE A 109 -7.84 -20.76 10.67
C PHE A 109 -6.59 -21.26 9.92
N LEU A 110 -5.83 -20.36 9.29
CA LEU A 110 -4.60 -20.74 8.59
C LEU A 110 -3.45 -21.11 9.55
N LEU A 111 -3.44 -20.58 10.77
CA LEU A 111 -2.33 -20.79 11.72
C LEU A 111 -2.07 -22.27 12.02
N PRO A 112 -3.05 -23.09 12.42
CA PRO A 112 -2.78 -24.52 12.68
C PRO A 112 -2.37 -25.29 11.43
N ILE A 113 -2.74 -24.86 10.23
CA ILE A 113 -2.28 -25.46 8.97
C ILE A 113 -0.79 -25.18 8.75
N MET A 114 -0.37 -23.94 9.05
CA MET A 114 1.04 -23.53 8.97
C MET A 114 1.89 -24.21 10.04
N GLU A 115 1.43 -24.23 11.29
CA GLU A 115 2.17 -24.80 12.44
C GLU A 115 2.39 -26.30 12.32
N LYS A 116 1.39 -27.03 11.83
CA LYS A 116 1.47 -28.49 11.66
C LYS A 116 1.99 -28.89 10.27
N ASP A 117 2.37 -27.91 9.46
CA ASP A 117 2.85 -28.09 8.09
C ASP A 117 1.92 -29.01 7.27
N HIS A 118 0.59 -28.80 7.39
CA HIS A 118 -0.38 -29.58 6.62
C HIS A 118 -0.41 -29.16 5.14
N ALA A 119 -0.03 -27.93 4.85
CA ALA A 119 0.12 -27.38 3.51
C ALA A 119 1.12 -26.22 3.52
N LEU A 120 1.76 -25.96 2.40
CA LEU A 120 2.53 -24.75 2.18
C LEU A 120 1.55 -23.60 1.84
N ILE A 121 1.51 -22.57 2.67
CA ILE A 121 0.67 -21.39 2.42
C ILE A 121 1.47 -20.36 1.64
N LEU A 122 0.95 -20.01 0.47
CA LEU A 122 1.40 -18.89 -0.35
C LEU A 122 0.26 -17.89 -0.49
N GLY A 123 0.53 -16.61 -0.33
CA GLY A 123 -0.46 -15.56 -0.48
C GLY A 123 -0.03 -14.49 -1.47
N ALA A 124 -1.00 -13.81 -2.09
CA ALA A 124 -0.76 -12.64 -2.90
C ALA A 124 -1.63 -11.46 -2.45
N SER A 125 -1.09 -10.25 -2.57
CA SER A 125 -1.79 -9.01 -2.21
C SER A 125 -1.32 -7.85 -3.10
N THR A 126 -2.19 -6.89 -3.32
CA THR A 126 -1.83 -5.58 -3.86
C THR A 126 -1.42 -4.59 -2.76
N GLN A 127 -1.68 -4.91 -1.50
CA GLN A 127 -1.32 -4.11 -0.34
C GLN A 127 -0.23 -4.80 0.46
N ASP A 128 0.59 -4.00 1.16
CA ASP A 128 1.65 -4.54 2.03
C ASP A 128 1.03 -5.43 3.14
N PRO A 129 1.42 -6.71 3.23
CA PRO A 129 0.94 -7.65 4.23
C PRO A 129 1.26 -7.24 5.68
N ASN A 130 2.24 -6.37 5.90
CA ASN A 130 2.57 -5.87 7.23
C ASN A 130 1.40 -5.13 7.90
N TYR A 131 0.48 -4.57 7.11
CA TYR A 131 -0.69 -3.85 7.60
C TYR A 131 -1.98 -4.68 7.57
N SER A 132 -2.03 -5.74 6.77
CA SER A 132 -3.26 -6.53 6.56
C SER A 132 -3.25 -7.89 7.23
N LEU A 133 -2.06 -8.47 7.47
CA LEU A 133 -1.93 -9.76 8.12
C LEU A 133 -1.64 -9.63 9.62
N SER A 134 -2.21 -10.55 10.40
CA SER A 134 -1.96 -10.65 11.83
C SER A 134 -0.48 -10.95 12.15
N HIS A 135 -0.03 -10.50 13.31
CA HIS A 135 1.33 -10.78 13.77
C HIS A 135 1.66 -12.28 13.79
N ALA A 136 0.68 -13.12 14.14
CA ALA A 136 0.85 -14.57 14.21
C ALA A 136 1.16 -15.21 12.84
N ILE A 137 0.54 -14.74 11.75
CA ILE A 137 0.86 -15.17 10.38
C ILE A 137 2.22 -14.65 9.96
N ARG A 138 2.49 -13.36 10.20
CA ARG A 138 3.75 -12.73 9.79
C ARG A 138 4.97 -13.38 10.44
N SER A 139 4.88 -13.76 11.72
CA SER A 139 5.98 -14.44 12.42
C SER A 139 6.29 -15.86 11.90
N ARG A 140 5.39 -16.44 11.09
CA ARG A 140 5.53 -17.79 10.51
C ARG A 140 5.72 -17.79 8.99
N SER A 141 5.87 -16.62 8.40
CA SER A 141 5.98 -16.49 6.95
C SER A 141 7.00 -15.45 6.54
N PHE A 142 7.43 -15.50 5.30
CA PHE A 142 8.26 -14.48 4.68
C PHE A 142 7.42 -13.59 3.78
N ILE A 143 7.76 -12.32 3.71
CA ILE A 143 7.07 -11.33 2.88
C ILE A 143 8.02 -10.89 1.79
N PHE A 144 7.58 -10.98 0.54
CA PHE A 144 8.37 -10.63 -0.64
C PHE A 144 7.64 -9.57 -1.47
N GLU A 145 8.34 -8.50 -1.78
CA GLU A 145 7.83 -7.45 -2.65
C GLU A 145 8.15 -7.76 -4.12
N LEU A 146 7.12 -7.73 -4.97
CA LEU A 146 7.27 -7.75 -6.42
C LEU A 146 7.12 -6.33 -6.95
N THR A 147 8.13 -5.87 -7.67
CA THR A 147 8.18 -4.54 -8.26
C THR A 147 7.54 -4.53 -9.66
N PRO A 148 7.09 -3.36 -10.16
CA PRO A 148 6.65 -3.21 -11.54
C PRO A 148 7.71 -3.72 -12.52
N LEU A 149 7.27 -4.34 -13.63
CA LEU A 149 8.19 -4.79 -14.67
C LEU A 149 8.87 -3.59 -15.32
N LYS A 150 10.19 -3.70 -15.52
CA LYS A 150 10.96 -2.68 -16.23
C LYS A 150 10.53 -2.61 -17.68
N LYS A 151 10.71 -1.46 -18.31
CA LYS A 151 10.40 -1.27 -19.73
C LYS A 151 11.11 -2.28 -20.63
N SER A 152 12.34 -2.68 -20.29
CA SER A 152 13.08 -3.73 -20.97
C SER A 152 12.42 -5.10 -20.92
N ASP A 153 11.76 -5.43 -19.80
CA ASP A 153 11.08 -6.71 -19.62
C ASP A 153 9.74 -6.74 -20.33
N LEU A 154 9.00 -5.62 -20.26
CA LEU A 154 7.79 -5.42 -21.06
C LEU A 154 8.09 -5.46 -22.56
N ASP A 155 9.24 -4.93 -23.01
CA ASP A 155 9.67 -4.98 -24.41
C ASP A 155 9.91 -6.42 -24.87
N LYS A 156 10.60 -7.23 -24.05
CA LYS A 156 10.80 -8.67 -24.32
C LYS A 156 9.47 -9.42 -24.38
N LEU A 157 8.54 -9.12 -23.46
CA LEU A 157 7.21 -9.71 -23.44
C LEU A 157 6.41 -9.35 -24.68
N CYS A 158 6.43 -8.08 -25.08
CA CYS A 158 5.80 -7.58 -26.30
C CYS A 158 6.34 -8.28 -27.55
N ALA A 159 7.66 -8.44 -27.65
CA ALA A 159 8.28 -9.13 -28.77
C ALA A 159 7.86 -10.62 -28.84
N LYS A 160 7.87 -11.34 -27.71
CA LYS A 160 7.36 -12.73 -27.63
C LYS A 160 5.89 -12.81 -28.06
N ALA A 161 5.07 -11.87 -27.61
CA ALA A 161 3.64 -11.82 -27.94
C ALA A 161 3.40 -11.58 -29.44
N LEU A 162 4.08 -10.62 -30.04
CA LEU A 162 3.99 -10.32 -31.48
C LEU A 162 4.42 -11.50 -32.34
N THR A 163 5.50 -12.20 -31.96
CA THR A 163 5.97 -13.42 -32.64
C THR A 163 4.90 -14.51 -32.58
N LEU A 164 4.26 -14.72 -31.42
CA LEU A 164 3.20 -15.71 -31.26
C LEU A 164 1.95 -15.37 -32.08
N LEU A 165 1.59 -14.10 -32.13
CA LEU A 165 0.43 -13.60 -32.91
C LEU A 165 0.73 -13.50 -34.41
N LYS A 166 1.98 -13.59 -34.82
CA LYS A 166 2.44 -13.32 -36.20
C LYS A 166 2.00 -11.94 -36.71
N LYS A 167 2.12 -10.94 -35.87
CA LYS A 167 1.68 -9.55 -36.10
C LYS A 167 2.82 -8.57 -36.02
N GLN A 168 2.64 -7.41 -36.67
CA GLN A 168 3.58 -6.29 -36.64
C GLN A 168 2.98 -5.12 -35.85
N ILE A 169 3.84 -4.27 -35.33
CA ILE A 169 3.47 -3.06 -34.62
C ILE A 169 4.35 -1.90 -35.06
N GLU A 170 3.76 -0.73 -35.26
CA GLU A 170 4.51 0.49 -35.55
C GLU A 170 5.40 0.92 -34.37
N PRO A 171 6.58 1.54 -34.60
CA PRO A 171 7.46 1.98 -33.52
C PRO A 171 6.79 2.93 -32.52
N GLY A 172 5.98 3.86 -33.01
CA GLY A 172 5.20 4.79 -32.18
C GLY A 172 4.13 4.08 -31.35
N ALA A 173 3.44 3.12 -31.94
CA ALA A 173 2.44 2.28 -31.27
C ALA A 173 3.09 1.41 -30.18
N LYS A 174 4.26 0.81 -30.46
CA LYS A 174 5.01 0.02 -29.48
C LYS A 174 5.43 0.86 -28.28
N THR A 175 5.97 2.05 -28.51
CA THR A 175 6.37 2.98 -27.44
C THR A 175 5.16 3.37 -26.58
N TYR A 176 4.02 3.65 -27.21
CA TYR A 176 2.77 3.95 -26.54
C TYR A 176 2.30 2.76 -25.68
N LEU A 177 2.28 1.55 -26.21
CA LEU A 177 1.87 0.33 -25.51
C LEU A 177 2.71 0.09 -24.25
N LEU A 178 4.05 0.18 -24.36
CA LEU A 178 4.97 -0.03 -23.25
C LEU A 178 4.77 1.03 -22.12
N ASN A 179 4.64 2.30 -22.51
CA ASN A 179 4.44 3.37 -21.55
C ASN A 179 3.09 3.26 -20.82
N ASN A 180 2.04 2.85 -21.53
CA ASN A 180 0.69 2.74 -20.98
C ASN A 180 0.45 1.46 -20.17
N SER A 181 1.36 0.52 -20.21
CA SER A 181 1.27 -0.71 -19.42
C SER A 181 1.79 -0.55 -17.99
N ALA A 182 2.56 0.51 -17.70
CA ALA A 182 3.00 0.90 -16.36
C ALA A 182 3.59 -0.26 -15.51
N GLY A 183 4.34 -1.17 -16.12
CA GLY A 183 4.90 -2.33 -15.42
C GLY A 183 3.94 -3.52 -15.29
N ASP A 184 2.69 -3.42 -15.79
CA ASP A 184 1.67 -4.47 -15.75
C ASP A 184 1.70 -5.31 -17.03
N ALA A 185 2.20 -6.56 -16.93
CA ALA A 185 2.25 -7.51 -18.05
C ALA A 185 0.85 -7.89 -18.56
N ARG A 186 -0.14 -7.98 -17.67
CA ARG A 186 -1.52 -8.34 -18.04
C ARG A 186 -2.17 -7.23 -18.85
N ALA A 187 -1.98 -5.98 -18.43
CA ALA A 187 -2.47 -4.81 -19.15
C ALA A 187 -1.86 -4.71 -20.55
N LEU A 188 -0.54 -4.93 -20.68
CA LEU A 188 0.16 -4.97 -21.96
C LEU A 188 -0.42 -6.05 -22.89
N LEU A 189 -0.50 -7.28 -22.39
CA LEU A 189 -0.95 -8.42 -23.20
C LEU A 189 -2.41 -8.31 -23.62
N ASN A 190 -3.29 -7.82 -22.74
CA ASN A 190 -4.71 -7.64 -23.06
C ASN A 190 -4.91 -6.57 -24.15
N LEU A 191 -4.21 -5.43 -24.05
CA LEU A 191 -4.30 -4.38 -25.04
C LEU A 191 -3.72 -4.82 -26.38
N LEU A 192 -2.60 -5.55 -26.35
CA LEU A 192 -1.98 -6.12 -27.55
C LEU A 192 -2.87 -7.17 -28.22
N ASP A 193 -3.43 -8.11 -27.45
CA ASP A 193 -4.33 -9.16 -27.98
C ASP A 193 -5.57 -8.57 -28.67
N LEU A 194 -6.15 -7.52 -28.08
CA LEU A 194 -7.30 -6.85 -28.66
C LEU A 194 -6.92 -6.07 -29.94
N SER A 195 -5.83 -5.32 -29.90
CA SER A 195 -5.37 -4.52 -31.03
C SER A 195 -4.99 -5.39 -32.23
N ALA A 196 -4.33 -6.52 -31.98
CA ALA A 196 -3.92 -7.47 -33.02
C ALA A 196 -5.09 -8.15 -33.76
N LYS A 197 -6.26 -8.17 -33.14
CA LYS A 197 -7.51 -8.67 -33.77
C LYS A 197 -8.16 -7.64 -34.68
N ILE A 198 -7.84 -6.35 -34.50
CA ILE A 198 -8.44 -5.25 -35.22
C ILE A 198 -7.61 -4.91 -36.48
N GLU A 199 -6.27 -4.88 -36.34
CA GLU A 199 -5.40 -4.32 -37.38
C GLU A 199 -4.04 -5.00 -37.44
N ASP A 200 -3.41 -4.98 -38.62
CA ASP A 200 -2.03 -5.43 -38.86
C ASP A 200 -1.41 -4.60 -40.02
N PRO A 201 -0.34 -3.81 -39.79
CA PRO A 201 0.35 -3.61 -38.51
C PRO A 201 -0.50 -2.84 -37.49
N ILE A 202 -0.26 -3.10 -36.19
CA ILE A 202 -0.93 -2.38 -35.11
C ILE A 202 -0.46 -0.93 -35.10
N THR A 203 -1.40 0.01 -35.26
CA THR A 203 -1.10 1.45 -35.32
C THR A 203 -1.29 2.16 -33.99
N LEU A 204 -0.67 3.32 -33.84
CA LEU A 204 -0.88 4.18 -32.68
C LEU A 204 -2.35 4.59 -32.52
N LYS A 205 -3.03 4.89 -33.63
CA LYS A 205 -4.44 5.30 -33.66
C LYS A 205 -5.35 4.22 -33.07
N THR A 206 -5.11 2.97 -33.42
CA THR A 206 -5.87 1.81 -32.92
C THR A 206 -5.68 1.66 -31.40
N LEU A 207 -4.42 1.72 -30.89
CA LEU A 207 -4.17 1.65 -29.47
C LEU A 207 -4.84 2.79 -28.70
N GLN A 208 -4.78 4.01 -29.21
CA GLN A 208 -5.41 5.18 -28.61
C GLN A 208 -6.94 5.08 -28.59
N SER A 209 -7.55 4.51 -29.62
CA SER A 209 -9.01 4.31 -29.66
C SER A 209 -9.51 3.30 -28.65
N LEU A 210 -8.71 2.27 -28.37
CA LEU A 210 -9.01 1.23 -27.38
C LEU A 210 -8.77 1.67 -25.93
N ARG A 211 -7.85 2.58 -25.73
CA ARG A 211 -7.51 3.15 -24.41
C ARG A 211 -7.28 4.65 -24.55
N PRO A 212 -8.38 5.45 -24.76
CA PRO A 212 -8.28 6.86 -25.11
C PRO A 212 -7.67 7.76 -24.03
N HIS A 213 -7.62 7.31 -22.80
CA HIS A 213 -7.13 8.07 -21.67
C HIS A 213 -5.89 7.46 -21.03
N SER A 214 -4.85 7.24 -21.83
CA SER A 214 -3.55 7.41 -21.24
C SER A 214 -3.33 8.93 -21.20
N LEU A 215 -3.44 9.52 -20.06
CA LEU A 215 -2.89 10.85 -19.84
C LEU A 215 -1.40 10.73 -20.08
N ASN A 216 -1.08 11.07 -21.33
CA ASN A 216 0.27 11.11 -21.83
C ASN A 216 1.04 12.18 -21.07
N ASP A 217 1.71 11.73 -20.04
CA ASP A 217 3.09 12.12 -19.81
C ASP A 217 3.72 11.03 -18.96
N GLY A 218 4.27 10.07 -19.69
CA GLY A 218 5.22 9.08 -19.23
C GLY A 218 5.15 8.73 -17.76
N SER A 219 4.58 7.59 -17.47
CA SER A 219 4.73 6.90 -16.20
C SER A 219 3.49 6.89 -15.28
N TYR A 220 2.60 5.94 -15.51
CA TYR A 220 2.03 5.20 -14.40
C TYR A 220 3.01 4.08 -14.01
N SER A 221 4.19 4.46 -13.55
CA SER A 221 4.96 3.65 -12.62
C SER A 221 4.48 4.02 -11.22
N ASP A 222 4.51 3.10 -10.27
CA ASP A 222 4.31 3.41 -8.85
C ASP A 222 5.16 4.63 -8.44
N ASP A 223 6.35 4.80 -9.01
CA ASP A 223 7.21 5.97 -8.85
C ASP A 223 6.53 7.29 -9.21
N THR A 224 5.69 7.35 -10.25
CA THR A 224 5.03 8.61 -10.62
C THR A 224 3.84 8.91 -9.74
N HIS A 225 3.08 7.88 -9.34
CA HIS A 225 2.01 8.01 -8.37
C HIS A 225 2.57 8.52 -7.02
N TYR A 226 3.63 7.89 -6.51
CA TYR A 226 4.35 8.35 -5.32
C TYR A 226 4.95 9.73 -5.52
N ASN A 227 5.53 10.01 -6.67
CA ASN A 227 6.15 11.30 -6.98
C ASN A 227 5.10 12.42 -7.09
N LEU A 228 3.95 12.18 -7.73
CA LEU A 228 2.86 13.16 -7.80
C LEU A 228 2.23 13.43 -6.43
N THR A 229 1.98 12.38 -5.66
CA THR A 229 1.49 12.52 -4.29
C THR A 229 2.49 13.26 -3.41
N SER A 230 3.78 12.93 -3.53
CA SER A 230 4.86 13.63 -2.83
C SER A 230 4.97 15.10 -3.26
N ALA A 231 4.80 15.39 -4.56
CA ALA A 231 4.80 16.75 -5.08
C ALA A 231 3.61 17.56 -4.56
N LEU A 232 2.40 16.97 -4.52
CA LEU A 232 1.22 17.59 -3.90
C LEU A 232 1.49 17.94 -2.43
N ILE A 233 1.97 16.99 -1.63
CA ILE A 233 2.24 17.22 -0.21
C ILE A 233 3.34 18.28 0.00
N LYS A 234 4.40 18.24 -0.81
CA LYS A 234 5.49 19.23 -0.74
C LYS A 234 5.05 20.62 -1.14
N SER A 235 4.19 20.77 -2.16
CA SER A 235 3.63 22.07 -2.54
C SER A 235 2.68 22.63 -1.48
N LEU A 236 1.85 21.78 -0.87
CA LEU A 236 1.02 22.13 0.30
C LEU A 236 1.88 22.63 1.47
N ARG A 237 2.98 21.92 1.76
CA ARG A 237 3.93 22.29 2.82
C ARG A 237 4.63 23.60 2.51
N GLY A 238 4.94 23.83 1.25
CA GLY A 238 5.51 25.09 0.75
C GLY A 238 4.51 26.24 0.63
N SER A 239 3.22 26.02 0.91
CA SER A 239 2.13 27.00 0.76
C SER A 239 2.00 27.57 -0.65
N ASP A 240 2.29 26.75 -1.68
CA ASP A 240 2.03 27.06 -3.08
C ASP A 240 0.68 26.44 -3.50
N GLU A 241 -0.37 27.25 -3.44
CA GLU A 241 -1.73 26.81 -3.76
C GLU A 241 -1.89 26.45 -5.25
N ASN A 242 -1.17 27.14 -6.14
CA ASN A 242 -1.26 26.89 -7.58
C ASN A 242 -0.59 25.56 -7.97
N ALA A 243 0.62 25.30 -7.46
CA ALA A 243 1.29 24.02 -7.64
C ALA A 243 0.48 22.89 -7.01
N SER A 244 -0.13 23.10 -5.83
CA SER A 244 -0.96 22.11 -5.14
C SER A 244 -2.19 21.73 -5.98
N ILE A 245 -2.89 22.70 -6.56
CA ILE A 245 -4.03 22.47 -7.46
C ILE A 245 -3.59 21.78 -8.75
N TYR A 246 -2.43 22.14 -9.30
CA TYR A 246 -1.90 21.50 -10.49
C TYR A 246 -1.59 20.00 -10.25
N TYR A 247 -0.91 19.68 -9.15
CA TYR A 247 -0.63 18.27 -8.81
C TYR A 247 -1.88 17.49 -8.43
N LEU A 248 -2.87 18.13 -7.77
CA LEU A 248 -4.19 17.54 -7.56
C LEU A 248 -4.86 17.19 -8.90
N ALA A 249 -4.88 18.13 -9.84
CA ALA A 249 -5.47 17.92 -11.16
C ALA A 249 -4.77 16.77 -11.90
N ARG A 250 -3.45 16.65 -11.80
CA ARG A 250 -2.69 15.53 -12.38
C ARG A 250 -3.05 14.17 -11.74
N LEU A 251 -3.23 14.11 -10.42
CA LEU A 251 -3.68 12.89 -9.72
C LEU A 251 -5.09 12.49 -10.16
N ILE A 252 -6.02 13.45 -10.21
CA ILE A 252 -7.40 13.23 -10.66
C ILE A 252 -7.44 12.75 -12.11
N ALA A 253 -6.75 13.47 -12.98
CA ALA A 253 -6.65 13.15 -14.39
C ALA A 253 -5.98 11.77 -14.60
N GLY A 254 -5.10 11.38 -13.72
CA GLY A 254 -4.51 10.05 -13.66
C GLY A 254 -5.43 8.95 -13.16
N GLY A 255 -6.67 9.24 -12.78
CA GLY A 255 -7.61 8.25 -12.27
C GLY A 255 -7.37 7.83 -10.83
N GLU A 256 -6.62 8.65 -10.05
CA GLU A 256 -6.37 8.36 -8.65
C GLU A 256 -7.67 8.31 -7.85
N ASN A 257 -7.74 7.36 -6.93
CA ASN A 257 -8.91 7.23 -6.05
C ASN A 257 -9.08 8.48 -5.17
N PRO A 258 -10.24 9.16 -5.19
CA PRO A 258 -10.48 10.37 -4.42
C PRO A 258 -10.33 10.17 -2.91
N GLU A 259 -10.66 8.98 -2.39
CA GLU A 259 -10.44 8.63 -0.97
C GLU A 259 -8.95 8.54 -0.62
N PHE A 260 -8.12 8.04 -1.54
CA PHE A 260 -6.68 7.99 -1.32
C PHE A 260 -6.12 9.41 -1.18
N ILE A 261 -6.45 10.31 -2.10
CA ILE A 261 -6.02 11.71 -2.03
C ILE A 261 -6.48 12.34 -0.71
N ALA A 262 -7.77 12.19 -0.36
CA ALA A 262 -8.33 12.76 0.86
C ALA A 262 -7.67 12.21 2.13
N ARG A 263 -7.33 10.91 2.21
CA ARG A 263 -6.57 10.33 3.33
C ARG A 263 -5.21 11.00 3.49
N ARG A 264 -4.51 11.30 2.39
CA ARG A 264 -3.23 12.01 2.44
C ARG A 264 -3.39 13.44 2.94
N LEU A 265 -4.49 14.12 2.57
CA LEU A 265 -4.80 15.47 3.08
C LEU A 265 -5.11 15.47 4.60
N VAL A 266 -5.79 14.44 5.11
CA VAL A 266 -6.03 14.28 6.57
C VAL A 266 -4.70 14.13 7.32
N ILE A 267 -3.79 13.28 6.83
CA ILE A 267 -2.47 13.14 7.45
C ILE A 267 -1.70 14.46 7.40
N PHE A 268 -1.66 15.14 6.24
CA PHE A 268 -1.00 16.43 6.09
C PHE A 268 -1.56 17.49 7.06
N ALA A 269 -2.88 17.55 7.23
CA ALA A 269 -3.53 18.47 8.16
C ALA A 269 -3.05 18.27 9.61
N SER A 270 -2.81 17.04 10.04
CA SER A 270 -2.31 16.74 11.38
C SER A 270 -0.80 16.87 11.50
N GLU A 271 -0.04 16.46 10.48
CA GLU A 271 1.42 16.41 10.50
C GLU A 271 2.05 17.78 10.33
N ASP A 272 1.59 18.55 9.32
CA ASP A 272 2.24 19.79 8.88
C ASP A 272 1.52 21.06 9.32
N ILE A 273 0.21 21.00 9.60
CA ILE A 273 -0.57 22.15 10.10
C ILE A 273 -0.79 22.03 11.61
N GLY A 274 -1.24 20.86 12.07
CA GLY A 274 -1.44 20.56 13.48
C GLY A 274 -2.25 21.64 14.19
N ASN A 275 -1.78 22.03 15.36
CA ASN A 275 -2.44 23.04 16.20
C ASN A 275 -2.23 24.50 15.74
N ALA A 276 -1.45 24.74 14.67
CA ALA A 276 -1.40 26.09 14.10
C ALA A 276 -2.76 26.51 13.50
N ASN A 277 -3.54 25.53 13.00
CA ASN A 277 -4.93 25.70 12.57
C ASN A 277 -5.74 24.41 12.87
N PRO A 278 -6.33 24.25 14.05
CA PRO A 278 -7.08 23.05 14.43
C PRO A 278 -8.22 22.69 13.49
N ASN A 279 -8.81 23.68 12.80
CA ASN A 279 -9.89 23.44 11.86
C ASN A 279 -9.44 22.72 10.57
N ALA A 280 -8.13 22.71 10.28
CA ALA A 280 -7.59 22.02 9.12
C ALA A 280 -7.90 20.52 9.13
N LEU A 281 -7.75 19.86 10.29
CA LEU A 281 -8.09 18.44 10.46
C LEU A 281 -9.59 18.20 10.28
N ASN A 282 -10.47 19.07 10.84
CA ASN A 282 -11.91 18.96 10.68
C ASN A 282 -12.34 19.05 9.22
N LEU A 283 -11.78 20.03 8.48
CA LEU A 283 -12.07 20.18 7.06
C LEU A 283 -11.59 18.99 6.23
N ALA A 284 -10.38 18.52 6.50
CA ALA A 284 -9.82 17.36 5.79
C ALA A 284 -10.61 16.07 6.10
N ALA A 285 -11.04 15.85 7.33
CA ALA A 285 -11.89 14.73 7.72
C ALA A 285 -13.27 14.80 7.04
N SER A 286 -13.88 15.99 6.99
CA SER A 286 -15.15 16.22 6.28
C SER A 286 -14.99 16.02 4.78
N CYS A 287 -13.85 16.42 4.19
CA CYS A 287 -13.51 16.16 2.81
C CYS A 287 -13.46 14.66 2.54
N LEU A 288 -12.72 13.89 3.36
CA LEU A 288 -12.63 12.43 3.22
C LEU A 288 -14.00 11.76 3.28
N PHE A 289 -14.84 12.15 4.24
CA PHE A 289 -16.19 11.61 4.35
C PHE A 289 -17.02 11.92 3.10
N SER A 290 -17.00 13.18 2.63
CA SER A 290 -17.79 13.63 1.48
C SER A 290 -17.37 12.97 0.17
N VAL A 291 -16.07 12.88 -0.11
CA VAL A 291 -15.60 12.27 -1.36
C VAL A 291 -15.90 10.77 -1.43
N LYS A 292 -15.95 10.10 -0.27
CA LYS A 292 -16.34 8.69 -0.18
C LYS A 292 -17.79 8.46 -0.56
N GLN A 293 -18.69 9.42 -0.24
CA GLN A 293 -20.12 9.30 -0.53
C GLN A 293 -20.47 9.73 -1.96
N ILE A 294 -19.77 10.73 -2.48
CA ILE A 294 -20.12 11.40 -3.73
C ILE A 294 -19.37 10.77 -4.92
N GLY A 295 -18.05 10.55 -4.79
CA GLY A 295 -17.25 10.04 -5.90
C GLY A 295 -17.01 11.07 -7.01
N TYR A 296 -16.32 10.63 -8.08
CA TYR A 296 -16.13 11.45 -9.28
C TYR A 296 -17.40 11.47 -10.15
N PRO A 297 -17.65 12.60 -10.88
CA PRO A 297 -16.75 13.73 -11.11
C PRO A 297 -16.76 14.83 -10.04
N GLU A 298 -17.73 14.89 -9.14
CA GLU A 298 -17.95 16.02 -8.21
C GLU A 298 -16.92 16.05 -7.07
N ALA A 299 -16.36 14.91 -6.67
CA ALA A 299 -15.31 14.82 -5.64
C ALA A 299 -14.12 15.75 -5.90
N ARG A 300 -13.83 16.08 -7.17
CA ARG A 300 -12.79 17.04 -7.56
C ARG A 300 -12.97 18.43 -6.95
N ILE A 301 -14.21 18.89 -6.80
CA ILE A 301 -14.55 20.21 -6.28
C ILE A 301 -14.25 20.23 -4.77
N ILE A 302 -14.66 19.18 -4.05
CA ILE A 302 -14.46 19.04 -2.60
C ILE A 302 -12.97 18.94 -2.30
N LEU A 303 -12.22 18.13 -3.07
CA LEU A 303 -10.77 18.00 -2.93
C LEU A 303 -10.06 19.34 -3.20
N SER A 304 -10.49 20.08 -4.22
CA SER A 304 -9.92 21.38 -4.56
C SER A 304 -10.09 22.40 -3.44
N GLN A 305 -11.30 22.51 -2.85
CA GLN A 305 -11.55 23.37 -1.69
C GLN A 305 -10.63 23.01 -0.51
N CYS A 306 -10.51 21.73 -0.21
CA CYS A 306 -9.65 21.24 0.87
C CYS A 306 -8.18 21.59 0.61
N VAL A 307 -7.67 21.32 -0.58
CA VAL A 307 -6.28 21.61 -0.98
C VAL A 307 -5.95 23.08 -0.84
N ILE A 308 -6.80 23.98 -1.34
CA ILE A 308 -6.58 25.43 -1.22
C ILE A 308 -6.53 25.86 0.24
N TYR A 309 -7.49 25.39 1.06
CA TYR A 309 -7.52 25.72 2.49
C TYR A 309 -6.26 25.26 3.23
N LEU A 310 -5.82 24.03 2.95
CA LEU A 310 -4.61 23.48 3.57
C LEU A 310 -3.33 24.17 3.08
N ALA A 311 -3.24 24.54 1.80
CA ALA A 311 -2.11 25.30 1.26
C ALA A 311 -1.98 26.66 1.96
N CYS A 312 -3.09 27.36 2.17
CA CYS A 312 -3.12 28.70 2.78
C CYS A 312 -3.06 28.70 4.32
N SER A 313 -3.16 27.53 4.97
CA SER A 313 -3.12 27.43 6.43
C SER A 313 -1.70 27.64 6.98
N PRO A 314 -1.54 28.25 8.17
CA PRO A 314 -0.24 28.29 8.84
C PRO A 314 0.24 26.86 9.16
N LYS A 315 1.55 26.65 9.17
CA LYS A 315 2.17 25.32 9.30
C LYS A 315 2.87 25.18 10.66
N SER A 316 2.59 24.07 11.37
CA SER A 316 3.35 23.65 12.55
C SER A 316 3.35 22.13 12.66
N ASN A 317 4.52 21.54 12.83
CA ASN A 317 4.68 20.12 13.05
C ASN A 317 4.96 19.76 14.52
N THR A 318 4.58 20.62 15.45
CA THR A 318 4.83 20.43 16.89
C THR A 318 4.30 19.08 17.38
N ALA A 319 3.05 18.72 17.04
CA ALA A 319 2.44 17.46 17.45
C ALA A 319 3.18 16.22 16.88
N TYR A 320 3.54 16.27 15.61
CA TYR A 320 4.32 15.21 14.94
C TYR A 320 5.68 15.00 15.59
N ARG A 321 6.40 16.08 15.87
CA ARG A 321 7.70 16.02 16.55
C ARG A 321 7.58 15.47 17.97
N ALA A 322 6.59 15.92 18.71
CA ALA A 322 6.37 15.50 20.09
C ALA A 322 6.13 13.99 20.22
N ILE A 323 5.24 13.42 19.41
CA ILE A 323 4.98 11.97 19.45
C ILE A 323 6.18 11.15 19.00
N ASN A 324 6.91 11.58 17.97
CA ASN A 324 8.11 10.88 17.53
C ASN A 324 9.22 10.88 18.59
N GLN A 325 9.45 12.01 19.26
CA GLN A 325 10.40 12.08 20.37
C GLN A 325 9.98 11.17 21.53
N ALA A 326 8.68 11.10 21.85
CA ALA A 326 8.20 10.22 22.89
C ALA A 326 8.41 8.73 22.52
N LEU A 327 8.10 8.35 21.28
CA LEU A 327 8.32 6.99 20.78
C LEU A 327 9.82 6.61 20.80
N ASP A 328 10.68 7.52 20.40
CA ASP A 328 12.13 7.33 20.44
C ASP A 328 12.63 7.11 21.88
N CYS A 329 12.12 7.87 22.86
CA CYS A 329 12.46 7.66 24.27
C CYS A 329 12.07 6.27 24.74
N VAL A 330 10.85 5.83 24.43
CA VAL A 330 10.35 4.48 24.77
C VAL A 330 11.18 3.39 24.11
N GLN A 331 11.49 3.51 22.82
CA GLN A 331 12.28 2.52 22.08
C GLN A 331 13.72 2.42 22.58
N LYS A 332 14.30 3.53 23.06
CA LYS A 332 15.64 3.56 23.68
C LYS A 332 15.66 3.03 25.13
N GLY A 333 14.54 2.50 25.62
CA GLY A 333 14.45 1.88 26.94
C GLY A 333 14.15 2.85 28.09
N SER A 334 13.79 4.10 27.81
CA SER A 334 13.34 5.05 28.83
C SER A 334 11.92 4.73 29.30
N LEU A 335 11.77 3.58 29.98
CA LEU A 335 10.51 3.11 30.53
C LEU A 335 10.44 3.52 32.00
N TYR A 336 9.90 4.70 32.27
CA TYR A 336 9.72 5.17 33.64
C TYR A 336 8.48 4.55 34.28
N PRO A 337 8.54 4.11 35.56
CA PRO A 337 7.37 3.61 36.27
C PRO A 337 6.30 4.70 36.40
N ILE A 338 5.06 4.27 36.46
CA ILE A 338 3.94 5.18 36.68
C ILE A 338 3.98 5.65 38.15
N PRO A 339 3.94 6.96 38.44
CA PRO A 339 3.84 7.47 39.79
C PRO A 339 2.68 6.83 40.57
N LYS A 340 2.91 6.45 41.82
CA LYS A 340 1.94 5.68 42.61
C LYS A 340 0.58 6.36 42.74
N HIS A 341 0.57 7.68 42.88
CA HIS A 341 -0.69 8.46 42.99
C HIS A 341 -1.50 8.51 41.68
N LEU A 342 -0.93 8.13 40.56
CA LEU A 342 -1.66 8.02 39.26
C LEU A 342 -2.23 6.61 39.00
N LEU A 343 -1.96 5.65 39.88
CA LEU A 343 -2.52 4.31 39.75
C LEU A 343 -4.02 4.30 40.07
N PRO A 344 -4.80 3.35 39.49
CA PRO A 344 -6.19 3.21 39.79
C PRO A 344 -6.44 3.09 41.31
N ASN A 345 -7.40 3.82 41.86
CA ASN A 345 -7.78 3.86 43.29
C ASN A 345 -6.70 4.45 44.23
N ALA A 346 -5.71 5.18 43.75
CA ALA A 346 -4.79 5.91 44.60
C ALA A 346 -5.52 7.00 45.37
N LYS A 347 -5.25 7.09 46.69
CA LYS A 347 -5.88 8.10 47.57
C LYS A 347 -5.15 9.44 47.52
N ASP A 348 -3.92 9.45 47.06
CA ASP A 348 -3.02 10.61 47.10
C ASP A 348 -3.08 11.44 45.81
N TYR A 349 -3.96 11.07 44.85
CA TYR A 349 -4.15 11.85 43.63
C TYR A 349 -4.92 13.13 43.94
N LEU A 350 -4.28 14.27 43.61
CA LEU A 350 -4.96 15.58 43.75
C LEU A 350 -5.77 15.82 42.47
N TYR A 351 -7.10 15.85 42.64
CA TYR A 351 -8.02 16.04 41.54
C TYR A 351 -8.09 17.52 41.12
N PRO A 352 -7.63 17.91 39.92
CA PRO A 352 -7.49 19.33 39.55
C PRO A 352 -8.79 20.15 39.66
N HIS A 353 -9.97 19.53 39.47
CA HIS A 353 -11.24 20.23 39.59
C HIS A 353 -11.56 20.71 41.01
N ASP A 354 -11.01 20.08 42.03
CA ASP A 354 -11.11 20.53 43.43
C ASP A 354 -10.23 21.74 43.72
N TYR A 355 -9.34 22.08 42.75
CA TYR A 355 -8.34 23.16 42.83
C TYR A 355 -8.50 24.16 41.67
N ASN A 356 -9.72 24.47 41.26
CA ASN A 356 -10.04 25.41 40.19
C ASN A 356 -9.41 25.05 38.83
N GLY A 357 -9.20 23.76 38.57
CA GLY A 357 -8.73 23.24 37.28
C GLY A 357 -7.23 22.97 37.17
N TYR A 358 -6.42 23.38 38.16
CA TYR A 358 -4.97 23.10 38.17
C TYR A 358 -4.47 22.86 39.61
N VAL A 359 -3.58 21.87 39.72
CA VAL A 359 -2.78 21.64 40.95
C VAL A 359 -1.42 21.12 40.54
N LYS A 360 -0.37 21.61 41.22
CA LYS A 360 0.99 21.18 40.96
C LYS A 360 1.21 19.79 41.56
N GLN A 361 1.38 18.79 40.71
CA GLN A 361 1.78 17.43 41.10
C GLN A 361 2.60 16.81 39.93
N ASP A 362 3.35 15.76 40.23
CA ASP A 362 4.20 15.11 39.23
C ASP A 362 3.38 14.06 38.47
N TYR A 363 3.40 14.14 37.13
CA TYR A 363 2.75 13.19 36.23
C TYR A 363 3.72 12.21 35.58
N LEU A 364 5.01 12.41 35.76
CA LEU A 364 6.10 11.52 35.33
C LEU A 364 7.12 11.39 36.46
N GLU A 365 7.75 10.23 36.60
CA GLU A 365 8.84 10.03 37.56
C GLU A 365 10.04 10.96 37.28
N LYS A 366 10.31 11.18 35.99
CA LYS A 366 11.32 12.15 35.54
C LYS A 366 10.70 13.10 34.50
N PRO A 367 10.90 14.41 34.64
CA PRO A 367 10.33 15.36 33.69
C PRO A 367 10.95 15.14 32.29
N LEU A 368 10.08 15.13 31.27
CA LEU A 368 10.44 15.07 29.85
C LEU A 368 9.98 16.34 29.16
N ASN A 369 10.80 16.89 28.28
CA ASN A 369 10.45 18.03 27.44
C ASN A 369 10.21 17.55 26.00
N LEU A 370 9.00 17.05 25.77
CA LEU A 370 8.60 16.46 24.49
C LEU A 370 7.83 17.46 23.58
N VAL A 371 7.16 18.42 24.19
CA VAL A 371 6.33 19.39 23.46
C VAL A 371 7.06 20.73 23.41
N SER A 372 7.64 21.05 22.24
CA SER A 372 8.24 22.34 21.96
C SER A 372 7.41 23.06 20.89
N SER A 373 6.42 23.86 21.36
CA SER A 373 5.54 24.61 20.46
C SER A 373 6.36 25.65 19.67
N GLN A 374 6.01 25.78 18.38
CA GLN A 374 6.60 26.81 17.51
C GLN A 374 5.89 28.18 17.68
N GLY A 375 4.76 28.21 18.40
CA GLY A 375 3.99 29.43 18.61
C GLY A 375 3.39 30.02 17.34
N ILE A 376 3.10 29.20 16.33
CA ILE A 376 2.55 29.63 15.05
C ILE A 376 1.01 29.49 15.07
N GLY A 377 0.32 30.50 14.53
CA GLY A 377 -1.13 30.47 14.41
C GLY A 377 -1.82 30.29 15.78
N PHE A 378 -2.74 29.33 15.87
CA PHE A 378 -3.50 29.05 17.08
C PHE A 378 -2.65 28.49 18.24
N GLU A 379 -1.44 28.00 17.98
CA GLU A 379 -0.54 27.56 19.05
C GLU A 379 -0.21 28.67 20.05
N LYS A 380 -0.19 29.96 19.62
CA LYS A 380 -0.03 31.10 20.53
C LYS A 380 -1.13 31.13 21.59
N THR A 381 -2.37 30.94 21.16
CA THR A 381 -3.53 30.90 22.05
C THR A 381 -3.43 29.74 23.03
N LEU A 382 -2.99 28.56 22.56
CA LEU A 382 -2.79 27.40 23.45
C LEU A 382 -1.71 27.64 24.49
N LEU A 383 -0.62 28.32 24.14
CA LEU A 383 0.44 28.69 25.09
C LEU A 383 -0.09 29.71 26.12
N GLU A 384 -0.84 30.72 25.68
CA GLU A 384 -1.47 31.69 26.59
C GLU A 384 -2.46 31.03 27.55
N TRP A 385 -3.25 30.05 27.09
CA TRP A 385 -4.15 29.29 27.96
C TRP A 385 -3.38 28.46 28.98
N LEU A 386 -2.33 27.76 28.54
CA LEU A 386 -1.50 26.94 29.41
C LEU A 386 -0.83 27.79 30.51
N ASP A 387 -0.35 28.97 30.14
CA ASP A 387 0.24 29.92 31.07
C ASP A 387 -0.79 30.41 32.12
N LYS A 388 -1.99 30.80 31.68
CA LYS A 388 -3.09 31.19 32.58
C LYS A 388 -3.58 30.05 33.46
N ILE A 389 -3.50 28.81 33.00
CA ILE A 389 -3.93 27.64 33.82
C ILE A 389 -2.91 27.36 34.91
N ARG A 390 -1.61 27.61 34.67
CA ARG A 390 -0.52 27.29 35.60
C ARG A 390 -0.17 28.39 36.58
N ASN A 391 -0.59 29.64 36.30
CA ASN A 391 -0.44 30.83 37.15
C ASN A 391 -1.77 31.19 37.84
#